data_980f37836b85c19d5bb7d1dc58fe48b3
#
_entry.id   980f37836b85c19d5bb7d1dc58fe48b3
#
_cell.length_a   1.000
_cell.length_b   1.000
_cell.length_c   1.000
_cell.angle_alpha   90.00
_cell.angle_beta   90.00
_cell.angle_gamma   90.00
#
_symmetry.space_group_name_H-M   'P 1'
#
loop_
_entity.id
_entity.type
_entity.pdbx_description
1 polymer ?
#
loop_
_entity_poly.entity_id
_entity_poly.type
_entity_poly.pdbx_seq_one_letter_code
_entity_poly.pdbx_strand_id
1 'polypeptide(L)'
;LAVVFAGVGSLMGALGQRVPAHIRALDKTLIGDDCWEYGGKIRTDGYGSVFVHNGTRAGGTALAHRVVYEGMVGPIPEGKILCHHCDNPKCVRPDHIFVGTDADNMADMRAKGRHAHGDTHPSSKITHCPQGHPYSGHNLYIRNCGRRMCRACNNERRNRNRSAA
;
A
#
# COMPACT_ATOMS: atom_id res chain seq x y z
N LEU A 1 -8.38 -16.67 24.57
CA LEU A 1 -7.13 -16.89 25.33
C LEU A 1 -5.96 -16.46 24.46
N ALA A 2 -5.47 -15.22 24.68
CA ALA A 2 -4.28 -14.70 24.02
C ALA A 2 -3.08 -15.54 24.47
N VAL A 3 -2.52 -16.31 23.56
CA VAL A 3 -1.24 -16.97 23.77
C VAL A 3 -0.15 -15.91 23.57
N VAL A 4 0.24 -15.29 24.67
CA VAL A 4 1.44 -14.46 24.71
C VAL A 4 2.61 -15.44 24.62
N PHE A 5 3.24 -15.54 23.45
CA PHE A 5 4.58 -16.11 23.36
C PHE A 5 5.55 -15.14 24.03
N ALA A 6 5.67 -15.31 25.35
CA ALA A 6 6.67 -14.62 26.14
C ALA A 6 8.06 -15.04 25.62
N GLY A 7 8.77 -14.06 25.09
CA GLY A 7 10.21 -13.99 24.97
C GLY A 7 10.93 -15.32 24.69
N VAL A 8 11.06 -15.70 23.43
CA VAL A 8 12.17 -16.57 23.05
C VAL A 8 13.41 -15.69 23.09
N GLY A 9 14.04 -15.61 24.25
CA GLY A 9 15.32 -14.93 24.41
C GLY A 9 16.25 -15.36 23.30
N SER A 10 16.97 -14.38 22.78
CA SER A 10 18.01 -14.46 21.74
C SER A 10 18.43 -15.90 21.42
N LEU A 11 17.67 -16.60 20.59
CA LEU A 11 18.09 -17.88 20.02
C LEU A 11 19.21 -17.57 19.02
N MET A 12 20.44 -17.46 19.55
CA MET A 12 21.62 -17.77 18.76
C MET A 12 21.45 -19.24 18.39
N GLY A 13 21.11 -19.51 17.12
CA GLY A 13 21.05 -20.88 16.63
C GLY A 13 22.36 -21.56 16.95
N ALA A 14 22.29 -22.76 17.49
CA ALA A 14 23.48 -23.61 17.68
C ALA A 14 24.23 -23.64 16.35
N LEU A 15 25.48 -23.14 16.32
CA LEU A 15 26.40 -23.08 15.18
C LEU A 15 26.50 -21.71 14.44
N GLY A 16 26.27 -20.58 15.11
CA GLY A 16 26.54 -19.26 14.51
C GLY A 16 25.64 -18.86 13.33
N GLN A 17 24.57 -19.60 13.06
CA GLN A 17 23.60 -19.27 12.01
C GLN A 17 22.69 -18.14 12.45
N ARG A 18 22.52 -17.14 11.56
CA ARG A 18 21.64 -16.02 11.83
C ARG A 18 20.18 -16.46 11.79
N VAL A 19 19.38 -16.03 12.78
CA VAL A 19 17.93 -16.28 12.80
C VAL A 19 17.28 -15.74 11.51
N PRO A 20 16.51 -16.56 10.79
CA PRO A 20 15.82 -16.14 9.58
C PRO A 20 14.95 -14.88 9.78
N ALA A 21 14.80 -14.07 8.74
CA ALA A 21 14.10 -12.79 8.84
C ALA A 21 12.63 -12.94 9.23
N HIS A 22 11.94 -13.99 8.74
CA HIS A 22 10.53 -14.25 9.08
C HIS A 22 10.37 -14.64 10.56
N ILE A 23 11.29 -15.41 11.15
CA ILE A 23 11.26 -15.73 12.58
C ILE A 23 11.45 -14.47 13.41
N ARG A 24 12.40 -13.60 13.05
CA ARG A 24 12.61 -12.32 13.73
C ARG A 24 11.43 -11.35 13.58
N ALA A 25 10.67 -11.47 12.48
CA ALA A 25 9.44 -10.72 12.29
C ALA A 25 8.34 -11.24 13.21
N LEU A 26 8.14 -12.55 13.25
CA LEU A 26 7.14 -13.20 14.10
C LEU A 26 7.39 -12.98 15.59
N ASP A 27 8.65 -12.97 16.02
CA ASP A 27 9.04 -12.66 17.41
C ASP A 27 8.58 -11.26 17.87
N LYS A 28 8.44 -10.33 16.92
CA LYS A 28 7.93 -8.96 17.14
C LYS A 28 6.46 -8.79 16.80
N THR A 29 5.73 -9.87 16.63
CA THR A 29 4.33 -9.85 16.19
C THR A 29 3.41 -10.21 17.33
N LEU A 30 2.39 -9.42 17.58
CA LEU A 30 1.30 -9.73 18.46
C LEU A 30 0.32 -10.64 17.73
N ILE A 31 0.28 -11.91 18.12
CA ILE A 31 -0.59 -12.92 17.54
C ILE A 31 -1.93 -12.89 18.27
N GLY A 32 -2.98 -12.49 17.57
CA GLY A 32 -4.37 -12.45 18.05
C GLY A 32 -5.28 -13.33 17.18
N ASP A 33 -6.54 -13.40 17.57
CA ASP A 33 -7.55 -14.18 16.86
C ASP A 33 -7.83 -13.62 15.44
N ASP A 34 -7.81 -12.30 15.32
CA ASP A 34 -7.98 -11.58 14.05
C ASP A 34 -6.64 -11.41 13.31
N CYS A 35 -6.04 -10.24 13.43
CA CYS A 35 -4.77 -9.90 12.77
C CYS A 35 -3.57 -10.29 13.63
N TRP A 36 -2.50 -10.70 12.97
CA TRP A 36 -1.17 -10.78 13.58
C TRP A 36 -0.45 -9.45 13.36
N GLU A 37 -0.46 -8.60 14.36
CA GLU A 37 0.06 -7.24 14.20
C GLU A 37 1.57 -7.15 14.48
N TYR A 38 2.32 -6.76 13.47
CA TYR A 38 3.75 -6.52 13.60
C TYR A 38 4.04 -5.29 14.47
N GLY A 39 4.74 -5.51 15.59
CA GLY A 39 5.11 -4.48 16.57
C GLY A 39 6.53 -3.93 16.41
N GLY A 40 7.24 -4.27 15.34
CA GLY A 40 8.58 -3.73 15.06
C GLY A 40 8.53 -2.36 14.37
N LYS A 41 9.55 -2.04 13.57
CA LYS A 41 9.65 -0.76 12.85
C LYS A 41 8.52 -0.62 11.83
N ILE A 42 7.73 0.43 11.95
CA ILE A 42 6.66 0.80 11.01
C ILE A 42 7.14 1.93 10.09
N ARG A 43 6.85 1.82 8.80
CA ARG A 43 7.10 2.85 7.79
C ARG A 43 6.01 3.92 7.81
N THR A 44 6.25 5.04 7.12
CA THR A 44 5.28 6.15 7.00
C THR A 44 3.98 5.75 6.28
N ASP A 45 4.03 4.71 5.44
CA ASP A 45 2.87 4.13 4.77
C ASP A 45 2.09 3.11 5.63
N GLY A 46 2.48 2.93 6.90
CA GLY A 46 1.84 2.04 7.86
C GLY A 46 2.33 0.59 7.82
N TYR A 47 3.15 0.20 6.86
CA TYR A 47 3.65 -1.17 6.76
C TYR A 47 4.81 -1.45 7.70
N GLY A 48 4.86 -2.68 8.21
CA GLY A 48 5.99 -3.20 8.97
C GLY A 48 7.24 -3.36 8.12
N SER A 49 8.41 -3.04 8.69
CA SER A 49 9.72 -3.14 8.02
C SER A 49 10.67 -4.02 8.82
N VAL A 50 11.25 -5.01 8.16
CA VAL A 50 12.22 -5.97 8.73
C VAL A 50 13.55 -5.83 8.02
N PHE A 51 14.63 -5.83 8.79
CA PHE A 51 15.97 -5.91 8.22
C PHE A 51 16.23 -7.30 7.64
N VAL A 52 16.73 -7.37 6.41
CA VAL A 52 17.09 -8.60 5.73
C VAL A 52 18.56 -8.57 5.30
N HIS A 53 19.24 -9.69 5.40
CA HIS A 53 20.59 -9.85 4.88
C HIS A 53 20.50 -10.31 3.42
N ASN A 54 21.00 -9.51 2.52
CA ASN A 54 21.00 -9.77 1.07
C ASN A 54 22.39 -10.19 0.54
N GLY A 55 23.22 -10.74 1.42
CA GLY A 55 24.60 -11.11 1.07
C GLY A 55 25.60 -9.95 1.09
N THR A 56 25.13 -8.71 1.22
CA THR A 56 26.04 -7.55 1.38
C THR A 56 26.23 -7.19 2.85
N ARG A 57 27.32 -6.46 3.17
CA ARG A 57 27.61 -6.00 4.54
C ARG A 57 26.54 -5.01 5.05
N ALA A 58 25.95 -4.24 4.14
CA ALA A 58 24.94 -3.25 4.47
C ALA A 58 23.55 -3.87 4.71
N GLY A 59 23.27 -5.06 4.14
CA GLY A 59 21.93 -5.63 4.18
C GLY A 59 20.88 -4.75 3.50
N GLY A 60 19.61 -4.98 3.83
CA GLY A 60 18.49 -4.19 3.32
C GLY A 60 17.27 -4.28 4.23
N THR A 61 16.20 -3.65 3.84
CA THR A 61 14.89 -3.76 4.52
C THR A 61 13.83 -4.29 3.56
N ALA A 62 12.98 -5.18 4.07
CA ALA A 62 11.83 -5.71 3.36
C ALA A 62 10.54 -5.49 4.17
N LEU A 63 9.39 -5.59 3.53
CA LEU A 63 8.11 -5.49 4.20
C LEU A 63 7.86 -6.73 5.07
N ALA A 64 7.41 -6.53 6.31
CA ALA A 64 7.26 -7.60 7.29
C ALA A 64 6.31 -8.70 6.80
N HIS A 65 5.16 -8.33 6.23
CA HIS A 65 4.19 -9.29 5.70
C HIS A 65 4.76 -10.12 4.53
N ARG A 66 5.61 -9.54 3.67
CA ARG A 66 6.28 -10.29 2.60
C ARG A 66 7.25 -11.32 3.17
N VAL A 67 8.09 -10.89 4.11
CA VAL A 67 9.08 -11.75 4.75
C VAL A 67 8.43 -12.92 5.47
N VAL A 68 7.31 -12.68 6.18
CA VAL A 68 6.56 -13.72 6.87
C VAL A 68 5.87 -14.65 5.87
N TYR A 69 5.23 -14.11 4.84
CA TYR A 69 4.58 -14.90 3.79
C TYR A 69 5.60 -15.82 3.08
N GLU A 70 6.72 -15.28 2.63
CA GLU A 70 7.76 -16.05 1.94
C GLU A 70 8.38 -17.13 2.83
N GLY A 71 8.49 -16.87 4.12
CA GLY A 71 9.05 -17.85 5.09
C GLY A 71 8.06 -18.93 5.53
N MET A 72 6.77 -18.70 5.49
CA MET A 72 5.74 -19.63 5.96
C MET A 72 4.99 -20.35 4.84
N VAL A 73 4.77 -19.65 3.71
CA VAL A 73 3.96 -20.16 2.58
C VAL A 73 4.84 -20.51 1.39
N GLY A 74 5.77 -19.62 1.03
CA GLY A 74 6.65 -19.83 -0.10
C GLY A 74 6.90 -18.57 -0.94
N PRO A 75 7.65 -18.69 -2.03
CA PRO A 75 8.04 -17.55 -2.85
C PRO A 75 6.84 -16.89 -3.51
N ILE A 76 6.88 -15.57 -3.60
CA ILE A 76 5.86 -14.78 -4.31
C ILE A 76 6.15 -14.90 -5.81
N PRO A 77 5.17 -15.35 -6.65
CA PRO A 77 5.37 -15.46 -8.08
C PRO A 77 5.75 -14.12 -8.72
N GLU A 78 6.55 -14.17 -9.78
CA GLU A 78 6.98 -12.98 -10.50
C GLU A 78 5.78 -12.20 -11.05
N GLY A 79 5.86 -10.86 -10.98
CA GLY A 79 4.78 -9.98 -11.40
C GLY A 79 3.55 -9.96 -10.49
N LYS A 80 3.60 -10.67 -9.35
CA LYS A 80 2.53 -10.65 -8.35
C LYS A 80 2.89 -9.81 -7.14
N ILE A 81 1.86 -9.30 -6.48
CA ILE A 81 1.94 -8.54 -5.23
C ILE A 81 1.15 -9.24 -4.13
N LEU A 82 1.50 -8.94 -2.88
CA LEU A 82 0.72 -9.37 -1.72
C LEU A 82 -0.27 -8.27 -1.33
N CYS A 83 -1.53 -8.65 -1.24
CA CYS A 83 -2.64 -7.77 -0.89
C CYS A 83 -3.30 -8.26 0.40
N HIS A 84 -3.80 -7.34 1.24
CA HIS A 84 -4.47 -7.68 2.49
C HIS A 84 -5.99 -7.75 2.31
N HIS A 85 -6.60 -8.87 2.70
CA HIS A 85 -8.06 -8.94 2.85
C HIS A 85 -8.55 -8.10 4.03
N CYS A 86 -7.76 -8.00 5.10
CA CYS A 86 -8.12 -7.30 6.35
C CYS A 86 -7.89 -5.79 6.32
N ASP A 87 -7.28 -5.25 5.27
CA ASP A 87 -6.93 -3.82 5.12
C ASP A 87 -6.00 -3.25 6.21
N ASN A 88 -5.41 -4.10 7.05
CA ASN A 88 -4.48 -3.69 8.09
C ASN A 88 -3.03 -3.80 7.57
N PRO A 89 -2.31 -2.69 7.32
CA PRO A 89 -0.95 -2.73 6.78
C PRO A 89 0.08 -3.32 7.76
N LYS A 90 -0.23 -3.38 9.05
CA LYS A 90 0.63 -4.02 10.06
C LYS A 90 0.45 -5.54 10.13
N CYS A 91 -0.62 -6.06 9.53
CA CYS A 91 -0.91 -7.48 9.59
C CYS A 91 0.13 -8.29 8.82
N VAL A 92 0.61 -9.37 9.44
CA VAL A 92 1.56 -10.31 8.82
C VAL A 92 0.98 -11.73 8.73
N ARG A 93 -0.29 -11.91 9.07
CA ARG A 93 -0.98 -13.21 9.05
C ARG A 93 -1.14 -13.70 7.62
N PRO A 94 -0.60 -14.89 7.25
CA PRO A 94 -0.67 -15.38 5.87
C PRO A 94 -2.10 -15.53 5.34
N ASP A 95 -3.04 -16.00 6.16
CA ASP A 95 -4.44 -16.20 5.76
C ASP A 95 -5.17 -14.87 5.46
N HIS A 96 -4.63 -13.75 5.90
CA HIS A 96 -5.15 -12.41 5.62
C HIS A 96 -4.54 -11.78 4.37
N ILE A 97 -3.68 -12.53 3.67
CA ILE A 97 -2.93 -12.07 2.51
C ILE A 97 -3.26 -12.94 1.31
N PHE A 98 -3.53 -12.32 0.19
CA PHE A 98 -3.67 -13.01 -1.09
C PHE A 98 -2.61 -12.52 -2.09
N VAL A 99 -2.23 -13.42 -2.98
CA VAL A 99 -1.32 -13.16 -4.08
C VAL A 99 -2.14 -12.70 -5.28
N GLY A 100 -1.95 -11.47 -5.71
CA GLY A 100 -2.72 -10.89 -6.80
C GLY A 100 -1.88 -10.01 -7.72
N THR A 101 -2.55 -9.39 -8.67
CA THR A 101 -2.03 -8.32 -9.51
C THR A 101 -2.46 -6.96 -8.98
N ASP A 102 -1.93 -5.87 -9.54
CA ASP A 102 -2.44 -4.51 -9.26
C ASP A 102 -3.93 -4.40 -9.63
N ALA A 103 -4.38 -5.10 -10.70
CA ALA A 103 -5.78 -5.12 -11.08
C ALA A 103 -6.66 -5.79 -10.02
N ASP A 104 -6.20 -6.90 -9.43
CA ASP A 104 -6.90 -7.60 -8.35
C ASP A 104 -6.99 -6.73 -7.09
N ASN A 105 -5.90 -6.05 -6.72
CA ASN A 105 -5.87 -5.12 -5.61
C ASN A 105 -6.83 -3.92 -5.82
N MET A 106 -6.89 -3.40 -7.05
CA MET A 106 -7.84 -2.34 -7.40
C MET A 106 -9.29 -2.83 -7.39
N ALA A 107 -9.53 -4.07 -7.78
CA ALA A 107 -10.87 -4.68 -7.72
C ALA A 107 -11.33 -4.86 -6.26
N ASP A 108 -10.47 -5.36 -5.37
CA ASP A 108 -10.73 -5.48 -3.94
C ASP A 108 -11.02 -4.11 -3.31
N MET A 109 -10.21 -3.10 -3.62
CA MET A 109 -10.42 -1.72 -3.16
C MET A 109 -11.79 -1.17 -3.57
N ARG A 110 -12.24 -1.46 -4.83
CA ARG A 110 -13.57 -1.03 -5.31
C ARG A 110 -14.69 -1.79 -4.61
N ALA A 111 -14.56 -3.12 -4.47
CA ALA A 111 -15.55 -3.95 -3.80
C ALA A 111 -15.78 -3.53 -2.34
N LYS A 112 -14.73 -3.10 -1.66
CA LYS A 112 -14.77 -2.58 -0.29
C LYS A 112 -15.15 -1.09 -0.18
N GLY A 113 -15.44 -0.43 -1.30
CA GLY A 113 -15.82 0.99 -1.30
C GLY A 113 -14.70 1.95 -0.85
N ARG A 114 -13.43 1.51 -0.82
CA ARG A 114 -12.27 2.34 -0.42
C ARG A 114 -11.79 3.28 -1.52
N HIS A 115 -12.34 3.13 -2.72
CA HIS A 115 -12.03 4.00 -3.84
C HIS A 115 -12.58 5.40 -3.57
N ALA A 116 -11.71 6.40 -3.52
CA ALA A 116 -12.13 7.79 -3.41
C ALA A 116 -12.84 8.22 -4.71
N HIS A 117 -14.12 8.55 -4.62
CA HIS A 117 -14.96 9.01 -5.74
C HIS A 117 -15.87 10.15 -5.30
N GLY A 118 -16.40 10.89 -6.26
CA GLY A 118 -17.32 12.02 -6.01
C GLY A 118 -16.71 13.02 -5.03
N ASP A 119 -17.43 13.37 -3.98
CA ASP A 119 -17.04 14.38 -3.00
C ASP A 119 -15.87 13.93 -2.09
N THR A 120 -15.60 12.63 -1.99
CA THR A 120 -14.48 12.10 -1.20
C THR A 120 -13.15 12.16 -1.96
N HIS A 121 -13.17 12.33 -3.28
CA HIS A 121 -11.96 12.44 -4.07
C HIS A 121 -11.22 13.75 -3.78
N PRO A 122 -9.88 13.75 -3.56
CA PRO A 122 -9.13 14.97 -3.24
C PRO A 122 -9.35 16.11 -4.23
N SER A 123 -9.55 15.81 -5.52
CA SER A 123 -9.82 16.83 -6.52
C SER A 123 -11.20 17.48 -6.39
N SER A 124 -12.17 16.89 -5.69
CA SER A 124 -13.50 17.51 -5.46
C SER A 124 -13.40 18.77 -4.61
N LYS A 125 -12.39 18.83 -3.73
CA LYS A 125 -12.11 19.99 -2.85
C LYS A 125 -11.45 21.16 -3.60
N ILE A 126 -10.97 20.94 -4.83
CA ILE A 126 -10.35 21.99 -5.64
C ILE A 126 -11.45 22.79 -6.29
N THR A 127 -11.62 24.03 -5.87
CA THR A 127 -12.69 24.93 -6.35
C THR A 127 -12.29 25.76 -7.59
N HIS A 128 -10.99 25.86 -7.87
CA HIS A 128 -10.43 26.64 -8.98
C HIS A 128 -9.40 25.83 -9.78
N CYS A 129 -9.25 26.13 -11.05
CA CYS A 129 -8.18 25.59 -11.88
C CYS A 129 -6.83 26.25 -11.52
N PRO A 130 -5.67 25.74 -12.01
CA PRO A 130 -4.36 26.35 -11.76
C PRO A 130 -4.22 27.81 -12.23
N GLN A 131 -5.04 28.28 -13.16
CA GLN A 131 -5.11 29.67 -13.61
C GLN A 131 -6.15 30.50 -12.83
N GLY A 132 -6.72 29.98 -11.74
CA GLY A 132 -7.65 30.71 -10.90
C GLY A 132 -9.10 30.77 -11.39
N HIS A 133 -9.48 30.14 -12.48
CA HIS A 133 -10.87 30.10 -12.94
C HIS A 133 -11.70 29.14 -12.07
N PRO A 134 -12.93 29.53 -11.62
CA PRO A 134 -13.72 28.66 -10.77
C PRO A 134 -14.22 27.41 -11.48
N TYR A 135 -14.22 26.28 -10.79
CA TYR A 135 -14.86 25.04 -11.20
C TYR A 135 -16.34 25.02 -10.79
N SER A 136 -17.11 26.01 -11.26
CA SER A 136 -18.51 26.13 -10.96
C SER A 136 -19.31 26.58 -12.21
N GLY A 137 -20.63 26.35 -12.20
CA GLY A 137 -21.55 26.74 -13.23
C GLY A 137 -21.09 26.37 -14.65
N HIS A 138 -21.23 27.30 -15.58
CA HIS A 138 -20.88 27.09 -16.99
C HIS A 138 -19.40 26.79 -17.24
N ASN A 139 -18.50 27.21 -16.35
CA ASN A 139 -17.06 27.00 -16.53
C ASN A 139 -16.58 25.56 -16.21
N LEU A 140 -17.34 24.80 -15.43
CA LEU A 140 -17.05 23.40 -15.17
C LEU A 140 -17.57 22.51 -16.30
N TYR A 141 -16.68 21.67 -16.83
CA TYR A 141 -17.02 20.60 -17.76
C TYR A 141 -16.46 19.28 -17.26
N ILE A 142 -17.27 18.24 -17.21
CA ILE A 142 -16.88 16.89 -16.81
C ILE A 142 -16.82 16.02 -18.06
N ARG A 143 -15.67 15.40 -18.31
CA ARG A 143 -15.49 14.43 -19.40
C ARG A 143 -16.17 13.10 -19.08
N ASN A 144 -16.40 12.27 -20.10
CA ASN A 144 -16.97 10.92 -19.94
C ASN A 144 -16.14 10.04 -18.97
N CYS A 145 -14.83 10.30 -18.84
CA CYS A 145 -13.95 9.62 -17.89
C CYS A 145 -14.01 10.22 -16.45
N GLY A 146 -14.96 11.13 -16.17
CA GLY A 146 -15.12 11.77 -14.87
C GLY A 146 -14.14 12.93 -14.58
N ARG A 147 -13.20 13.24 -15.49
CA ARG A 147 -12.21 14.29 -15.27
C ARG A 147 -12.84 15.68 -15.42
N ARG A 148 -12.62 16.54 -14.41
CA ARG A 148 -13.05 17.94 -14.41
C ARG A 148 -12.12 18.77 -15.31
N MET A 149 -12.73 19.65 -16.12
CA MET A 149 -12.03 20.54 -17.04
C MET A 149 -12.55 21.98 -16.90
N CYS A 150 -11.65 22.94 -17.01
CA CYS A 150 -11.99 24.36 -17.05
C CYS A 150 -12.28 24.78 -18.51
N ARG A 151 -13.49 25.28 -18.81
CA ARG A 151 -13.85 25.74 -20.17
C ARG A 151 -13.03 26.95 -20.61
N ALA A 152 -12.79 27.92 -19.73
CA ALA A 152 -11.96 29.09 -20.03
C ALA A 152 -10.57 28.68 -20.50
N CYS A 153 -9.83 27.90 -19.71
CA CYS A 153 -8.50 27.40 -20.11
C CYS A 153 -8.52 26.56 -21.39
N ASN A 154 -9.57 25.75 -21.57
CA ASN A 154 -9.69 24.94 -22.77
C ASN A 154 -9.92 25.80 -24.03
N ASN A 155 -10.73 26.85 -23.93
CA ASN A 155 -10.96 27.79 -25.03
C ASN A 155 -9.71 28.60 -25.35
N GLU A 156 -8.99 29.11 -24.35
CA GLU A 156 -7.72 29.80 -24.53
C GLU A 156 -6.68 28.93 -25.26
N ARG A 157 -6.57 27.66 -24.85
CA ARG A 157 -5.68 26.70 -25.52
C ARG A 157 -6.09 26.47 -26.98
N ARG A 158 -7.39 26.35 -27.26
CA ARG A 158 -7.90 26.17 -28.63
C ARG A 158 -7.63 27.39 -29.48
N ASN A 159 -7.80 28.60 -28.92
CA ASN A 159 -7.53 29.87 -29.63
C ASN A 159 -6.03 30.00 -29.94
N ARG A 160 -5.15 29.73 -28.98
CA ARG A 160 -3.70 29.70 -29.22
C ARG A 160 -3.31 28.76 -30.37
N ASN A 161 -3.88 27.56 -30.40
CA ASN A 161 -3.57 26.59 -31.45
C ASN A 161 -4.11 27.02 -32.82
N ARG A 162 -5.22 27.80 -32.86
CA ARG A 162 -5.75 28.35 -34.10
C ARG A 162 -4.92 29.53 -34.66
N SER A 163 -4.33 30.31 -33.77
CA SER A 163 -3.48 31.46 -34.15
C SER A 163 -2.06 31.03 -34.58
N ALA A 164 -1.67 29.77 -34.30
CA ALA A 164 -0.39 29.21 -34.61
C ALA A 164 -0.39 28.30 -35.88
N ALA A 165 -1.56 28.10 -36.48
CA ALA A 165 -1.78 27.32 -37.72
C ALA A 165 -2.10 28.22 -38.91
#